data_d1d8ddbf9e0cc8d01fe43399e1708465
#
_entry.id   d1d8ddbf9e0cc8d01fe43399e1708465
#
_cell.length_a   1.000
_cell.length_b   1.000
_cell.length_c   1.000
_cell.angle_alpha   90.00
_cell.angle_beta   90.00
_cell.angle_gamma   90.00
#
_symmetry.space_group_name_H-M   'P 1'
#
loop_
_entity.id
_entity.type
_entity.pdbx_description
1 polymer ?
#
loop_
_entity_poly.entity_id
_entity_poly.type
_entity_poly.pdbx_seq_one_letter_code
_entity_poly.pdbx_strand_id
1 'polypeptide(L)'
;LQLCYSLPELKSLPNINDNLKALIATEEPRSADIVSWLVDQAKSSTASVETLDQLRDVNSYLQKNNQRVWLLYDELDTGFGHRQEDYRRRREALEALLAWWLESGISLEYIVPKIFLREDIWNKLNFTNKGHFASGRSLELKWEEADLWRLVLRQALQLSDSLSQTISQESGVTVERLEKTELKQLRQSLFPLWGEKMGSGNKSYIYNWIRKRTADSQDNSFPRSLILLLEQAVEREKNYSKEYSDPRILRPKSLTDALPEVSKQRVDEVCNEYPELEALLKKLRGERSPIDEKQLTKIWNIKGTKLNARLQEMIDAGIFKEYSRRKNVSPDVRVYSVAELYLYGLGMTRKGQR
;
A
#
# COMPACT_ATOMS: atom_id res chain seq x y z
N LEU A 1 -10.34 -20.53 -16.45
CA LEU A 1 -10.88 -21.31 -15.33
C LEU A 1 -11.91 -20.49 -14.55
N GLN A 2 -11.50 -19.42 -13.91
CA GLN A 2 -12.38 -18.60 -13.06
C GLN A 2 -13.60 -18.06 -13.81
N LEU A 3 -13.45 -17.63 -15.06
CA LEU A 3 -14.54 -17.21 -15.94
C LEU A 3 -15.56 -18.32 -16.18
N CYS A 4 -15.09 -19.55 -16.42
CA CYS A 4 -15.96 -20.68 -16.67
C CYS A 4 -16.73 -21.16 -15.43
N TYR A 5 -16.20 -20.90 -14.22
CA TYR A 5 -16.95 -21.11 -12.97
C TYR A 5 -18.04 -20.07 -12.77
N SER A 6 -17.73 -18.80 -13.09
CA SER A 6 -18.68 -17.68 -12.92
C SER A 6 -19.79 -17.68 -13.97
N LEU A 7 -19.53 -18.26 -15.15
CA LEU A 7 -20.43 -18.31 -16.28
C LEU A 7 -20.45 -19.75 -16.85
N PRO A 8 -21.29 -20.64 -16.31
CA PRO A 8 -21.35 -22.06 -16.71
C PRO A 8 -21.55 -22.31 -18.19
N GLU A 9 -22.25 -21.39 -18.88
CA GLU A 9 -22.53 -21.47 -20.31
C GLU A 9 -21.26 -21.43 -21.17
N LEU A 10 -20.18 -20.89 -20.67
CA LEU A 10 -18.88 -20.85 -21.36
C LEU A 10 -18.31 -22.26 -21.60
N LYS A 11 -18.73 -23.28 -20.83
CA LYS A 11 -18.31 -24.69 -21.00
C LYS A 11 -18.69 -25.24 -22.37
N SER A 12 -19.71 -24.70 -23.01
CA SER A 12 -20.20 -25.15 -24.34
C SER A 12 -19.48 -24.50 -25.51
N LEU A 13 -18.56 -23.55 -25.27
CA LEU A 13 -17.83 -22.91 -26.37
C LEU A 13 -16.85 -23.88 -27.05
N PRO A 14 -16.68 -23.79 -28.39
CA PRO A 14 -15.99 -24.78 -29.19
C PRO A 14 -14.51 -24.95 -28.84
N ASN A 15 -13.82 -23.86 -28.51
CA ASN A 15 -12.38 -23.89 -28.23
C ASN A 15 -12.03 -24.17 -26.77
N ILE A 16 -13.02 -24.39 -25.89
CA ILE A 16 -12.75 -24.85 -24.52
C ILE A 16 -12.36 -26.31 -24.58
N ASN A 17 -11.08 -26.63 -24.33
CA ASN A 17 -10.57 -27.99 -24.43
C ASN A 17 -11.16 -28.93 -23.34
N ASP A 18 -11.15 -30.24 -23.63
CA ASP A 18 -11.80 -31.20 -22.76
C ASP A 18 -11.15 -31.30 -21.37
N ASN A 19 -9.84 -31.08 -21.25
CA ASN A 19 -9.15 -31.04 -19.95
C ASN A 19 -9.64 -29.88 -19.10
N LEU A 20 -9.86 -28.70 -19.71
CA LEU A 20 -10.42 -27.56 -19.02
C LEU A 20 -11.90 -27.80 -18.66
N LYS A 21 -12.68 -28.43 -19.57
CA LYS A 21 -14.07 -28.83 -19.29
C LYS A 21 -14.14 -29.80 -18.11
N ALA A 22 -13.26 -30.82 -18.08
CA ALA A 22 -13.19 -31.78 -17.00
C ALA A 22 -12.85 -31.14 -15.65
N LEU A 23 -11.87 -30.21 -15.64
CA LEU A 23 -11.47 -29.48 -14.43
C LEU A 23 -12.62 -28.61 -13.92
N ILE A 24 -13.37 -27.95 -14.82
CA ILE A 24 -14.50 -27.07 -14.47
C ILE A 24 -15.74 -27.86 -14.08
N ALA A 25 -15.89 -29.11 -14.53
CA ALA A 25 -16.99 -29.99 -14.14
C ALA A 25 -16.92 -30.43 -12.67
N THR A 26 -15.77 -30.31 -12.04
CA THR A 26 -15.58 -30.58 -10.61
C THR A 26 -16.08 -29.36 -9.81
N GLU A 27 -17.03 -29.55 -8.91
CA GLU A 27 -17.64 -28.43 -8.12
C GLU A 27 -16.59 -27.62 -7.33
N GLU A 28 -15.55 -28.29 -6.80
CA GLU A 28 -14.40 -27.66 -6.15
C GLU A 28 -13.12 -28.38 -6.59
N PRO A 29 -12.41 -27.91 -7.62
CA PRO A 29 -11.14 -28.50 -8.01
C PRO A 29 -10.10 -28.29 -6.93
N ARG A 30 -9.38 -29.36 -6.56
CA ARG A 30 -8.29 -29.25 -5.60
C ARG A 30 -7.17 -28.37 -6.19
N SER A 31 -6.50 -27.59 -5.35
CA SER A 31 -5.37 -26.75 -5.78
C SER A 31 -4.31 -27.52 -6.57
N ALA A 32 -4.09 -28.82 -6.24
CA ALA A 32 -3.16 -29.69 -6.95
C ALA A 32 -3.61 -29.95 -8.41
N ASP A 33 -4.89 -30.09 -8.66
CA ASP A 33 -5.43 -30.34 -10.01
C ASP A 33 -5.28 -29.10 -10.90
N ILE A 34 -5.50 -27.93 -10.32
CA ILE A 34 -5.27 -26.63 -10.97
C ILE A 34 -3.78 -26.44 -11.30
N VAL A 35 -2.90 -26.71 -10.34
CA VAL A 35 -1.44 -26.58 -10.54
C VAL A 35 -0.96 -27.58 -11.60
N SER A 36 -1.43 -28.84 -11.56
CA SER A 36 -1.07 -29.82 -12.57
C SER A 36 -1.48 -29.36 -13.97
N TRP A 37 -2.71 -28.89 -14.13
CA TRP A 37 -3.19 -28.33 -15.40
C TRP A 37 -2.36 -27.14 -15.87
N LEU A 38 -2.02 -26.20 -14.99
CA LEU A 38 -1.19 -25.05 -15.34
C LEU A 38 0.23 -25.46 -15.79
N VAL A 39 0.83 -26.47 -15.12
CA VAL A 39 2.15 -27.00 -15.48
C VAL A 39 2.10 -27.67 -16.86
N ASP A 40 1.04 -28.41 -17.17
CA ASP A 40 0.86 -29.06 -18.47
C ASP A 40 0.65 -28.00 -19.58
N GLN A 41 -0.12 -26.97 -19.33
CA GLN A 41 -0.25 -25.84 -20.25
C GLN A 41 1.09 -25.14 -20.50
N ALA A 42 1.89 -24.91 -19.45
CA ALA A 42 3.20 -24.24 -19.57
C ALA A 42 4.23 -25.07 -20.37
N LYS A 43 4.05 -26.39 -20.47
CA LYS A 43 4.90 -27.30 -21.28
C LYS A 43 4.48 -27.37 -22.75
N SER A 44 3.25 -26.95 -23.08
CA SER A 44 2.74 -26.98 -24.44
C SER A 44 3.27 -25.82 -25.25
N SER A 45 3.85 -26.08 -26.41
CA SER A 45 4.32 -25.02 -27.33
C SER A 45 3.18 -24.24 -27.98
N THR A 46 1.95 -24.75 -27.95
CA THR A 46 0.75 -24.16 -28.56
C THR A 46 -0.16 -23.49 -27.53
N ALA A 47 0.10 -23.69 -26.23
CA ALA A 47 -0.80 -23.25 -25.16
C ALA A 47 -1.14 -21.75 -25.19
N SER A 48 -0.21 -20.89 -25.60
CA SER A 48 -0.47 -19.44 -25.68
C SER A 48 -1.46 -19.08 -26.80
N VAL A 49 -1.38 -19.75 -27.93
CA VAL A 49 -2.29 -19.56 -29.07
C VAL A 49 -3.68 -20.11 -28.73
N GLU A 50 -3.74 -21.33 -28.22
CA GLU A 50 -4.99 -21.97 -27.78
C GLU A 50 -5.70 -21.13 -26.70
N THR A 51 -4.96 -20.60 -25.74
CA THR A 51 -5.50 -19.72 -24.68
C THR A 51 -6.09 -18.43 -25.27
N LEU A 52 -5.42 -17.82 -26.23
CA LEU A 52 -5.92 -16.61 -26.87
C LEU A 52 -7.19 -16.88 -27.66
N ASP A 53 -7.27 -18.00 -28.38
CA ASP A 53 -8.47 -18.38 -29.16
C ASP A 53 -9.64 -18.68 -28.21
N GLN A 54 -9.41 -19.37 -27.11
CA GLN A 54 -10.41 -19.58 -26.07
C GLN A 54 -10.93 -18.25 -25.49
N LEU A 55 -10.04 -17.29 -25.22
CA LEU A 55 -10.43 -15.96 -24.72
C LEU A 55 -11.20 -15.15 -25.78
N ARG A 56 -10.87 -15.29 -27.06
CA ARG A 56 -11.62 -14.67 -28.16
C ARG A 56 -13.04 -15.23 -28.29
N ASP A 57 -13.21 -16.54 -28.11
CA ASP A 57 -14.53 -17.16 -28.10
C ASP A 57 -15.36 -16.67 -26.92
N VAL A 58 -14.77 -16.63 -25.73
CA VAL A 58 -15.42 -16.06 -24.55
C VAL A 58 -15.77 -14.58 -24.76
N ASN A 59 -14.87 -13.80 -25.34
CA ASN A 59 -15.12 -12.38 -25.65
C ASN A 59 -16.29 -12.22 -26.62
N SER A 60 -16.36 -13.07 -27.66
CA SER A 60 -17.46 -13.07 -28.64
C SER A 60 -18.79 -13.48 -28.03
N TYR A 61 -18.78 -14.46 -27.11
CA TYR A 61 -19.96 -14.83 -26.33
C TYR A 61 -20.45 -13.66 -25.47
N LEU A 62 -19.55 -13.01 -24.73
CA LEU A 62 -19.88 -11.86 -23.89
C LEU A 62 -20.45 -10.70 -24.70
N GLN A 63 -19.90 -10.44 -25.89
CA GLN A 63 -20.38 -9.43 -26.82
C GLN A 63 -21.82 -9.71 -27.25
N LYS A 64 -22.15 -10.93 -27.66
CA LYS A 64 -23.49 -11.33 -28.10
C LYS A 64 -24.54 -11.18 -27.00
N ASN A 65 -24.13 -11.38 -25.74
CA ASN A 65 -25.01 -11.28 -24.58
C ASN A 65 -24.97 -9.90 -23.91
N ASN A 66 -24.28 -8.92 -24.48
CA ASN A 66 -24.07 -7.59 -23.90
C ASN A 66 -23.55 -7.64 -22.44
N GLN A 67 -22.67 -8.57 -22.17
CA GLN A 67 -22.03 -8.79 -20.88
C GLN A 67 -20.57 -8.35 -20.91
N ARG A 68 -20.02 -7.94 -19.79
CA ARG A 68 -18.60 -7.62 -19.66
C ARG A 68 -18.06 -8.25 -18.39
N VAL A 69 -16.87 -8.83 -18.48
CA VAL A 69 -16.16 -9.43 -17.34
C VAL A 69 -14.93 -8.62 -16.99
N TRP A 70 -14.73 -8.41 -15.70
CA TRP A 70 -13.56 -7.76 -15.15
C TRP A 70 -12.68 -8.81 -14.51
N LEU A 71 -11.43 -8.92 -14.96
CA LEU A 71 -10.42 -9.77 -14.37
C LEU A 71 -9.59 -8.93 -13.39
N LEU A 72 -9.73 -9.22 -12.10
CA LEU A 72 -9.01 -8.49 -11.06
C LEU A 72 -7.73 -9.27 -10.70
N TYR A 73 -6.58 -8.67 -10.95
CA TYR A 73 -5.28 -9.19 -10.57
C TYR A 73 -4.76 -8.37 -9.39
N ASP A 74 -4.77 -8.96 -8.22
CA ASP A 74 -4.25 -8.37 -6.98
C ASP A 74 -3.20 -9.28 -6.35
N GLU A 75 -2.40 -8.75 -5.44
CA GLU A 75 -1.35 -9.48 -4.72
C GLU A 75 -0.36 -10.23 -5.64
N LEU A 76 -0.08 -9.71 -6.83
CA LEU A 76 0.81 -10.31 -7.81
C LEU A 76 2.28 -10.38 -7.36
N ASP A 77 2.61 -9.76 -6.26
CA ASP A 77 3.90 -9.83 -5.59
C ASP A 77 4.00 -10.94 -4.55
N THR A 78 2.91 -11.58 -4.20
CA THR A 78 2.87 -12.71 -3.26
C THR A 78 3.15 -14.04 -3.95
N GLY A 79 3.44 -15.08 -3.19
CA GLY A 79 3.68 -16.44 -3.71
C GLY A 79 5.06 -16.67 -4.32
N PHE A 80 5.87 -15.64 -4.49
CA PHE A 80 7.28 -15.76 -4.82
C PHE A 80 8.11 -15.79 -3.52
N GLY A 81 9.20 -16.56 -3.50
CA GLY A 81 10.10 -16.56 -2.35
C GLY A 81 10.85 -15.23 -2.17
N HIS A 82 11.77 -15.20 -1.22
CA HIS A 82 12.50 -13.99 -0.83
C HIS A 82 13.98 -14.00 -1.28
N ARG A 83 14.36 -14.92 -2.17
CA ARG A 83 15.71 -14.99 -2.73
C ARG A 83 15.82 -14.05 -3.94
N GLN A 84 17.04 -13.66 -4.28
CA GLN A 84 17.30 -12.80 -5.45
C GLN A 84 16.74 -13.40 -6.76
N GLU A 85 16.77 -14.72 -6.89
CA GLU A 85 16.21 -15.42 -8.03
C GLU A 85 14.66 -15.32 -8.06
N ASP A 86 14.00 -15.36 -6.91
CA ASP A 86 12.55 -15.25 -6.79
C ASP A 86 12.08 -13.85 -7.19
N TYR A 87 12.83 -12.81 -6.84
CA TYR A 87 12.57 -11.44 -7.31
C TYR A 87 12.71 -11.30 -8.83
N ARG A 88 13.70 -11.98 -9.42
CA ARG A 88 13.87 -12.01 -10.87
C ARG A 88 12.67 -12.69 -11.53
N ARG A 89 12.29 -13.87 -11.05
CA ARG A 89 11.13 -14.64 -11.56
C ARG A 89 9.83 -13.85 -11.45
N ARG A 90 9.60 -13.17 -10.31
CA ARG A 90 8.45 -12.29 -10.12
C ARG A 90 8.43 -11.18 -11.18
N ARG A 91 9.56 -10.50 -11.36
CA ARG A 91 9.67 -9.42 -12.36
C ARG A 91 9.39 -9.95 -13.76
N GLU A 92 10.01 -11.04 -14.17
CA GLU A 92 9.82 -11.65 -15.49
C GLU A 92 8.36 -12.07 -15.73
N ALA A 93 7.71 -12.64 -14.72
CA ALA A 93 6.30 -13.01 -14.80
C ALA A 93 5.37 -11.80 -14.94
N LEU A 94 5.62 -10.72 -14.20
CA LEU A 94 4.84 -9.48 -14.29
C LEU A 94 5.06 -8.77 -15.64
N GLU A 95 6.30 -8.70 -16.12
CA GLU A 95 6.63 -8.15 -17.42
C GLU A 95 5.93 -8.92 -18.55
N ALA A 96 5.94 -10.24 -18.50
CA ALA A 96 5.25 -11.10 -19.46
C ALA A 96 3.72 -10.91 -19.42
N LEU A 97 3.12 -10.84 -18.23
CA LEU A 97 1.68 -10.62 -18.07
C LEU A 97 1.26 -9.26 -18.68
N LEU A 98 1.99 -8.21 -18.36
CA LEU A 98 1.68 -6.87 -18.84
C LEU A 98 1.91 -6.72 -20.35
N ALA A 99 3.00 -7.27 -20.88
CA ALA A 99 3.27 -7.30 -22.31
C ALA A 99 2.18 -8.06 -23.07
N TRP A 100 1.77 -9.22 -22.57
CA TRP A 100 0.69 -10.01 -23.18
C TRP A 100 -0.63 -9.23 -23.23
N TRP A 101 -1.02 -8.53 -22.16
CA TRP A 101 -2.23 -7.72 -22.15
C TRP A 101 -2.15 -6.52 -23.11
N LEU A 102 -0.97 -5.95 -23.33
CA LEU A 102 -0.78 -4.88 -24.31
C LEU A 102 -0.86 -5.38 -25.75
N GLU A 103 -0.32 -6.54 -26.03
CA GLU A 103 -0.19 -7.06 -27.40
C GLU A 103 -1.43 -7.86 -27.83
N SER A 104 -1.87 -8.77 -26.99
CA SER A 104 -2.94 -9.73 -27.33
C SER A 104 -4.26 -9.36 -26.67
N GLY A 105 -4.23 -8.96 -25.41
CA GLY A 105 -5.43 -8.67 -24.63
C GLY A 105 -6.19 -7.43 -25.07
N ILE A 106 -5.55 -6.52 -25.81
CA ILE A 106 -6.18 -5.29 -26.30
C ILE A 106 -7.36 -5.57 -27.26
N SER A 107 -7.37 -6.73 -27.90
CA SER A 107 -8.47 -7.17 -28.77
C SER A 107 -9.68 -7.74 -28.01
N LEU A 108 -9.57 -7.89 -26.69
CA LEU A 108 -10.60 -8.48 -25.84
C LEU A 108 -11.42 -7.36 -25.16
N GLU A 109 -12.34 -6.75 -25.91
CA GLU A 109 -13.09 -5.56 -25.43
C GLU A 109 -14.06 -5.86 -24.27
N TYR A 110 -14.55 -7.11 -24.18
CA TYR A 110 -15.52 -7.54 -23.17
C TYR A 110 -14.88 -8.28 -21.99
N ILE A 111 -13.57 -8.54 -22.06
CA ILE A 111 -12.75 -9.08 -20.97
C ILE A 111 -11.76 -7.99 -20.56
N VAL A 112 -12.01 -7.33 -19.46
CA VAL A 112 -11.25 -6.13 -19.03
C VAL A 112 -10.36 -6.45 -17.85
N PRO A 113 -9.03 -6.46 -18.01
CA PRO A 113 -8.12 -6.64 -16.88
C PRO A 113 -8.07 -5.39 -16.01
N LYS A 114 -7.99 -5.61 -14.71
CA LYS A 114 -7.63 -4.61 -13.69
C LYS A 114 -6.46 -5.18 -12.92
N ILE A 115 -5.29 -4.66 -13.16
CA ILE A 115 -4.03 -5.15 -12.59
C ILE A 115 -3.57 -4.15 -11.54
N PHE A 116 -3.59 -4.59 -10.27
CA PHE A 116 -3.12 -3.79 -9.14
C PHE A 116 -1.65 -4.10 -8.90
N LEU A 117 -0.82 -3.07 -8.96
CA LEU A 117 0.61 -3.19 -8.72
C LEU A 117 1.08 -2.08 -7.79
N ARG A 118 2.00 -2.41 -6.92
CA ARG A 118 2.71 -1.44 -6.10
C ARG A 118 3.63 -0.61 -6.99
N GLU A 119 3.75 0.67 -6.70
CA GLU A 119 4.55 1.62 -7.48
C GLU A 119 6.05 1.22 -7.51
N ASP A 120 6.59 0.75 -6.39
CA ASP A 120 7.98 0.31 -6.30
C ASP A 120 8.29 -0.92 -7.17
N ILE A 121 7.31 -1.82 -7.34
CA ILE A 121 7.40 -2.95 -8.28
C ILE A 121 7.30 -2.44 -9.71
N TRP A 122 6.27 -1.64 -10.01
CA TRP A 122 6.06 -1.05 -11.33
C TRP A 122 7.31 -0.32 -11.84
N ASN A 123 7.97 0.47 -10.99
CA ASN A 123 9.15 1.24 -11.36
C ASN A 123 10.35 0.36 -11.74
N LYS A 124 10.42 -0.86 -11.22
CA LYS A 124 11.47 -1.86 -11.50
C LYS A 124 11.20 -2.72 -12.74
N LEU A 125 9.96 -2.71 -13.27
CA LEU A 125 9.63 -3.46 -14.49
C LEU A 125 10.23 -2.77 -15.71
N ASN A 126 10.70 -3.58 -16.67
CA ASN A 126 11.23 -3.11 -17.95
C ASN A 126 10.80 -4.02 -19.08
N PHE A 127 9.74 -3.65 -19.81
CA PHE A 127 9.21 -4.40 -20.93
C PHE A 127 8.85 -3.47 -22.10
N THR A 128 8.73 -4.05 -23.28
CA THR A 128 8.41 -3.32 -24.49
C THR A 128 7.05 -2.60 -24.36
N ASN A 129 6.98 -1.37 -24.83
CA ASN A 129 5.75 -0.56 -24.82
C ASN A 129 5.21 -0.20 -23.42
N LYS A 130 6.00 -0.32 -22.34
CA LYS A 130 5.61 0.11 -20.99
C LYS A 130 5.00 1.52 -20.97
N GLY A 131 5.53 2.44 -21.79
CA GLY A 131 5.02 3.81 -21.92
C GLY A 131 3.57 3.91 -22.37
N HIS A 132 3.03 2.90 -23.05
CA HIS A 132 1.63 2.88 -23.49
C HIS A 132 0.64 2.78 -22.30
N PHE A 133 1.07 2.26 -21.15
CA PHE A 133 0.25 2.32 -19.94
C PHE A 133 0.11 3.74 -19.41
N ALA A 134 1.15 4.58 -19.52
CA ALA A 134 1.12 5.97 -19.07
C ALA A 134 0.10 6.83 -19.85
N SER A 135 -0.23 6.45 -21.09
CA SER A 135 -1.20 7.17 -21.93
C SER A 135 -2.65 6.71 -21.71
N GLY A 136 -3.16 6.87 -20.47
CA GLY A 136 -4.58 6.68 -20.15
C GLY A 136 -5.00 5.25 -19.78
N ARG A 137 -4.05 4.31 -19.63
CA ARG A 137 -4.30 2.92 -19.21
C ARG A 137 -3.85 2.61 -17.80
N SER A 138 -3.22 3.53 -17.12
CA SER A 138 -2.85 3.42 -15.73
C SER A 138 -3.46 4.54 -14.90
N LEU A 139 -3.84 4.21 -13.68
CA LEU A 139 -4.31 5.14 -12.69
C LEU A 139 -3.47 4.93 -11.43
N GLU A 140 -2.86 5.99 -10.95
CA GLU A 140 -2.17 5.97 -9.67
C GLU A 140 -3.17 6.21 -8.55
N LEU A 141 -3.27 5.25 -7.63
CA LEU A 141 -4.11 5.36 -6.44
C LEU A 141 -3.27 5.96 -5.32
N LYS A 142 -3.43 7.25 -5.09
CA LYS A 142 -2.82 7.98 -3.98
C LYS A 142 -3.87 8.43 -2.99
N TRP A 143 -3.50 8.39 -1.71
CA TRP A 143 -4.28 8.98 -0.64
C TRP A 143 -3.83 10.42 -0.41
N GLU A 144 -4.67 11.35 -0.83
CA GLU A 144 -4.47 12.75 -0.49
C GLU A 144 -4.84 12.99 0.98
N GLU A 145 -4.32 14.06 1.57
CA GLU A 145 -4.65 14.40 2.95
C GLU A 145 -6.15 14.54 3.20
N ALA A 146 -6.87 15.11 2.24
CA ALA A 146 -8.32 15.25 2.31
C ALA A 146 -9.04 13.91 2.40
N ASP A 147 -8.58 12.90 1.67
CA ASP A 147 -9.20 11.58 1.64
C ASP A 147 -9.01 10.83 2.96
N LEU A 148 -7.84 11.00 3.59
CA LEU A 148 -7.58 10.46 4.92
C LEU A 148 -8.53 11.05 5.95
N TRP A 149 -8.77 12.36 5.91
CA TRP A 149 -9.68 13.00 6.84
C TRP A 149 -11.15 12.69 6.53
N ARG A 150 -11.51 12.53 5.24
CA ARG A 150 -12.83 12.01 4.85
C ARG A 150 -13.05 10.61 5.40
N LEU A 151 -12.05 9.73 5.32
CA LEU A 151 -12.12 8.37 5.88
C LEU A 151 -12.41 8.41 7.39
N VAL A 152 -11.65 9.21 8.16
CA VAL A 152 -11.84 9.34 9.61
C VAL A 152 -13.21 9.92 9.94
N LEU A 153 -13.60 11.02 9.27
CA LEU A 153 -14.86 11.69 9.53
C LEU A 153 -16.07 10.84 9.13
N ARG A 154 -15.97 10.08 8.04
CA ARG A 154 -17.03 9.14 7.63
C ARG A 154 -17.29 8.10 8.73
N GLN A 155 -16.23 7.50 9.27
CA GLN A 155 -16.35 6.59 10.39
C GLN A 155 -16.95 7.26 11.63
N ALA A 156 -16.44 8.44 12.01
CA ALA A 156 -16.94 9.17 13.18
C ALA A 156 -18.42 9.55 13.06
N LEU A 157 -18.86 10.03 11.89
CA LEU A 157 -20.23 10.44 11.62
C LEU A 157 -21.21 9.25 11.60
N GLN A 158 -20.74 8.03 11.34
CA GLN A 158 -21.55 6.81 11.29
C GLN A 158 -21.58 6.02 12.60
N LEU A 159 -20.60 6.23 13.49
CA LEU A 159 -20.46 5.46 14.72
C LEU A 159 -21.44 5.89 15.83
N SER A 160 -21.83 7.16 15.88
CA SER A 160 -22.61 7.71 16.98
C SER A 160 -23.39 8.95 16.55
N ASP A 161 -24.70 8.96 16.81
CA ASP A 161 -25.57 10.11 16.55
C ASP A 161 -25.11 11.36 17.31
N SER A 162 -24.70 11.20 18.57
CA SER A 162 -24.20 12.29 19.40
C SER A 162 -22.95 12.93 18.80
N LEU A 163 -21.99 12.10 18.35
CA LEU A 163 -20.77 12.57 17.71
C LEU A 163 -21.06 13.24 16.36
N SER A 164 -21.95 12.65 15.57
CA SER A 164 -22.41 13.19 14.30
C SER A 164 -23.05 14.56 14.48
N GLN A 165 -23.92 14.72 15.50
CA GLN A 165 -24.52 16.01 15.84
C GLN A 165 -23.47 17.04 16.24
N THR A 166 -22.51 16.68 17.10
CA THR A 166 -21.44 17.59 17.53
C THR A 166 -20.60 18.07 16.34
N ILE A 167 -20.13 17.15 15.51
CA ILE A 167 -19.34 17.49 14.31
C ILE A 167 -20.15 18.40 13.37
N SER A 168 -21.42 18.06 13.12
CA SER A 168 -22.28 18.82 12.22
C SER A 168 -22.59 20.21 12.75
N GLN A 169 -22.81 20.38 14.05
CA GLN A 169 -23.08 21.68 14.69
C GLN A 169 -21.84 22.56 14.66
N GLU A 170 -20.65 22.03 14.95
CA GLU A 170 -19.42 22.81 15.04
C GLU A 170 -18.82 23.15 13.67
N SER A 171 -18.99 22.29 12.66
CA SER A 171 -18.31 22.42 11.36
C SER A 171 -19.24 22.49 10.14
N GLY A 172 -20.50 22.18 10.30
CA GLY A 172 -21.46 22.08 9.18
C GLY A 172 -21.24 20.90 8.25
N VAL A 173 -20.36 19.95 8.63
CA VAL A 173 -20.04 18.76 7.82
C VAL A 173 -20.96 17.61 8.19
N THR A 174 -21.58 17.02 7.17
CA THR A 174 -22.43 15.81 7.25
C THR A 174 -21.90 14.76 6.29
N VAL A 175 -22.39 13.51 6.39
CA VAL A 175 -21.97 12.42 5.51
C VAL A 175 -22.20 12.76 4.03
N GLU A 176 -23.33 13.41 3.70
CA GLU A 176 -23.71 13.78 2.33
C GLU A 176 -22.83 14.88 1.73
N ARG A 177 -22.30 15.74 2.59
CA ARG A 177 -21.44 16.87 2.17
C ARG A 177 -19.96 16.54 2.17
N LEU A 178 -19.59 15.44 2.83
CA LEU A 178 -18.20 15.08 3.13
C LEU A 178 -17.29 15.07 1.88
N GLU A 179 -17.76 14.52 0.76
CA GLU A 179 -16.99 14.44 -0.49
C GLU A 179 -16.67 15.80 -1.11
N LYS A 180 -17.54 16.79 -0.89
CA LYS A 180 -17.41 18.15 -1.43
C LYS A 180 -16.74 19.11 -0.44
N THR A 181 -16.43 18.65 0.76
CA THR A 181 -15.87 19.49 1.82
C THR A 181 -14.41 19.76 1.56
N GLU A 182 -14.01 21.03 1.62
CA GLU A 182 -12.63 21.45 1.45
C GLU A 182 -11.73 21.04 2.62
N LEU A 183 -10.43 20.87 2.35
CA LEU A 183 -9.43 20.40 3.32
C LEU A 183 -9.41 21.25 4.62
N LYS A 184 -9.54 22.57 4.51
CA LYS A 184 -9.57 23.45 5.68
C LYS A 184 -10.73 23.10 6.62
N GLN A 185 -11.92 22.89 6.07
CA GLN A 185 -13.11 22.56 6.84
C GLN A 185 -13.03 21.12 7.37
N LEU A 186 -12.50 20.16 6.59
CA LEU A 186 -12.24 18.81 7.07
C LEU A 186 -11.33 18.80 8.30
N ARG A 187 -10.25 19.58 8.29
CA ARG A 187 -9.34 19.74 9.45
C ARG A 187 -10.05 20.28 10.69
N GLN A 188 -10.93 21.26 10.51
CA GLN A 188 -11.72 21.82 11.63
C GLN A 188 -12.72 20.80 12.17
N SER A 189 -13.35 20.00 11.31
CA SER A 189 -14.32 18.97 11.69
C SER A 189 -13.70 17.83 12.53
N LEU A 190 -12.38 17.73 12.59
CA LEU A 190 -11.69 16.76 13.44
C LEU A 190 -11.50 17.24 14.89
N PHE A 191 -11.72 18.53 15.18
CA PHE A 191 -11.50 19.07 16.53
C PHE A 191 -12.38 18.46 17.61
N PRO A 192 -13.63 18.12 17.37
CA PRO A 192 -14.45 17.37 18.33
C PRO A 192 -13.87 16.02 18.73
N LEU A 193 -13.08 15.38 17.85
CA LEU A 193 -12.49 14.08 18.14
C LEU A 193 -11.37 14.14 19.15
N TRP A 194 -10.45 15.12 19.03
CA TRP A 194 -9.19 15.16 19.78
C TRP A 194 -8.67 16.56 20.11
N GLY A 195 -9.39 17.59 19.72
CA GLY A 195 -8.99 18.97 19.90
C GLY A 195 -8.10 19.52 18.79
N GLU A 196 -7.64 20.74 18.97
CA GLU A 196 -6.90 21.45 17.94
C GLU A 196 -5.41 21.12 17.93
N LYS A 197 -4.77 21.12 19.10
CA LYS A 197 -3.30 21.03 19.25
C LYS A 197 -2.87 19.93 20.20
N MET A 198 -1.64 19.46 20.03
CA MET A 198 -1.01 18.44 20.88
C MET A 198 -0.72 18.90 22.31
N GLY A 199 -1.08 20.12 22.67
CA GLY A 199 -0.90 20.73 23.98
C GLY A 199 -0.96 22.24 23.89
N SER A 200 -0.66 22.92 25.01
CA SER A 200 -0.67 24.38 25.10
C SER A 200 0.50 25.05 24.35
N GLY A 201 0.35 26.31 24.02
CA GLY A 201 1.37 27.13 23.37
C GLY A 201 1.58 26.81 21.90
N ASN A 202 2.83 26.85 21.44
CA ASN A 202 3.23 26.64 20.05
C ASN A 202 3.29 25.13 19.65
N LYS A 203 2.45 24.30 20.21
CA LYS A 203 2.37 22.89 19.82
C LYS A 203 1.71 22.71 18.45
N SER A 204 2.08 21.62 17.80
CA SER A 204 1.57 21.25 16.48
C SER A 204 0.07 20.99 16.52
N TYR A 205 -0.65 21.34 15.46
CA TYR A 205 -2.00 20.85 15.22
C TYR A 205 -2.02 19.32 15.20
N ILE A 206 -3.05 18.72 15.79
CA ILE A 206 -3.13 17.25 15.91
C ILE A 206 -3.17 16.58 14.54
N TYR A 207 -3.94 17.10 13.59
CA TYR A 207 -3.98 16.56 12.22
C TYR A 207 -2.59 16.57 11.54
N ASN A 208 -1.78 17.62 11.72
CA ASN A 208 -0.41 17.65 11.21
C ASN A 208 0.51 16.67 11.95
N TRP A 209 0.31 16.53 13.26
CA TRP A 209 1.06 15.59 14.08
C TRP A 209 0.79 14.14 13.65
N ILE A 210 -0.49 13.78 13.45
CA ILE A 210 -0.91 12.46 12.98
C ILE A 210 -0.33 12.19 11.59
N ARG A 211 -0.59 13.08 10.61
CA ARG A 211 -0.11 12.92 9.24
C ARG A 211 1.39 12.65 9.19
N LYS A 212 2.17 13.44 9.91
CA LYS A 212 3.63 13.29 9.92
C LYS A 212 4.11 11.97 10.50
N ARG A 213 3.31 11.32 11.35
CA ARG A 213 3.66 10.08 12.03
C ARG A 213 3.04 8.83 11.41
N THR A 214 2.16 9.02 10.45
CA THR A 214 1.56 7.94 9.67
C THR A 214 2.02 7.94 8.21
N ALA A 215 2.86 8.91 7.80
CA ALA A 215 3.47 8.98 6.49
C ALA A 215 4.88 8.39 6.47
N ASP A 216 5.26 7.86 5.32
CA ASP A 216 6.62 7.44 5.01
C ASP A 216 7.58 8.61 4.77
N SER A 217 8.79 8.33 4.36
CA SER A 217 9.80 9.36 4.08
C SER A 217 9.53 10.19 2.82
N GLN A 218 8.62 9.76 1.97
CA GLN A 218 8.21 10.43 0.73
C GLN A 218 6.90 11.20 0.90
N ASP A 219 6.42 11.33 2.15
CA ASP A 219 5.14 11.93 2.53
C ASP A 219 3.89 11.14 2.04
N ASN A 220 4.05 9.86 1.65
CA ASN A 220 2.92 8.98 1.37
C ASN A 220 2.29 8.55 2.68
N SER A 221 0.99 8.79 2.82
CA SER A 221 0.24 8.41 4.00
C SER A 221 -0.52 7.10 3.75
N PHE A 222 -0.50 6.22 4.73
CA PHE A 222 -1.14 4.91 4.65
C PHE A 222 -2.40 4.89 5.51
N PRO A 223 -3.59 4.68 4.92
CA PRO A 223 -4.84 4.57 5.69
C PRO A 223 -4.76 3.52 6.80
N ARG A 224 -4.10 2.38 6.53
CA ARG A 224 -3.89 1.32 7.53
C ARG A 224 -3.15 1.84 8.78
N SER A 225 -2.06 2.58 8.61
CA SER A 225 -1.31 3.16 9.73
C SER A 225 -2.12 4.22 10.49
N LEU A 226 -2.94 5.00 9.78
CA LEU A 226 -3.84 5.97 10.38
C LEU A 226 -4.94 5.28 11.21
N ILE A 227 -5.63 4.30 10.64
CA ILE A 227 -6.68 3.55 11.31
C ILE A 227 -6.12 2.87 12.56
N LEU A 228 -4.99 2.16 12.43
CA LEU A 228 -4.33 1.50 13.55
C LEU A 228 -3.95 2.49 14.67
N LEU A 229 -3.45 3.69 14.31
CA LEU A 229 -3.14 4.72 15.30
C LEU A 229 -4.38 5.13 16.08
N LEU A 230 -5.50 5.32 15.41
CA LEU A 230 -6.76 5.72 16.05
C LEU A 230 -7.34 4.60 16.89
N GLU A 231 -7.34 3.37 16.41
CA GLU A 231 -7.79 2.18 17.17
C GLU A 231 -6.97 1.99 18.45
N GLN A 232 -5.65 2.04 18.33
CA GLN A 232 -4.76 1.93 19.50
C GLN A 232 -4.92 3.13 20.45
N ALA A 233 -5.17 4.33 19.93
CA ALA A 233 -5.43 5.49 20.77
C ALA A 233 -6.75 5.36 21.55
N VAL A 234 -7.80 4.83 20.92
CA VAL A 234 -9.09 4.55 21.57
C VAL A 234 -8.90 3.51 22.69
N GLU A 235 -8.15 2.43 22.43
CA GLU A 235 -7.87 1.43 23.46
C GLU A 235 -7.05 2.00 24.64
N ARG A 236 -6.08 2.88 24.35
CA ARG A 236 -5.35 3.60 25.42
C ARG A 236 -6.27 4.51 26.21
N GLU A 237 -7.18 5.23 25.54
CA GLU A 237 -8.13 6.12 26.18
C GLU A 237 -9.04 5.37 27.16
N LYS A 238 -9.60 4.22 26.75
CA LYS A 238 -10.43 3.36 27.60
C LYS A 238 -9.72 2.90 28.88
N ASN A 239 -8.40 2.72 28.82
CA ASN A 239 -7.59 2.23 29.94
C ASN A 239 -7.12 3.33 30.91
N TYR A 240 -7.41 4.61 30.65
CA TYR A 240 -7.10 5.65 31.60
C TYR A 240 -8.09 5.65 32.78
N SER A 241 -7.54 5.63 34.00
CA SER A 241 -8.31 5.57 35.26
C SER A 241 -9.08 6.86 35.58
N LYS A 242 -8.74 7.98 34.93
CA LYS A 242 -9.42 9.26 35.13
C LYS A 242 -10.26 9.56 33.91
N GLU A 243 -11.56 9.83 34.12
CA GLU A 243 -12.40 10.38 33.09
C GLU A 243 -11.78 11.63 32.48
N TYR A 244 -11.88 11.73 31.19
CA TYR A 244 -11.44 12.89 30.45
C TYR A 244 -12.58 13.92 30.53
N SER A 245 -12.38 14.95 31.28
CA SER A 245 -13.37 16.01 31.53
C SER A 245 -13.59 16.95 30.33
N ASP A 246 -12.80 16.82 29.29
CA ASP A 246 -12.93 17.55 28.04
C ASP A 246 -14.00 16.85 27.17
N PRO A 247 -14.86 17.59 26.44
CA PRO A 247 -15.87 16.98 25.57
C PRO A 247 -15.30 16.17 24.41
N ARG A 248 -13.99 16.24 24.16
CA ARG A 248 -13.31 15.47 23.12
C ARG A 248 -13.19 14.00 23.47
N ILE A 249 -13.09 13.15 22.44
CA ILE A 249 -13.07 11.70 22.61
C ILE A 249 -11.69 11.19 22.99
N LEU A 250 -10.64 11.75 22.36
CA LEU A 250 -9.26 11.33 22.56
C LEU A 250 -8.39 12.47 23.06
N ARG A 251 -7.64 12.22 24.10
CA ARG A 251 -6.60 13.14 24.53
C ARG A 251 -5.33 12.99 23.69
N PRO A 252 -4.53 14.04 23.50
CA PRO A 252 -3.25 13.98 22.76
C PRO A 252 -2.29 12.89 23.28
N LYS A 253 -2.36 12.59 24.59
CA LYS A 253 -1.53 11.56 25.20
C LYS A 253 -1.85 10.17 24.67
N SER A 254 -3.12 9.83 24.45
CA SER A 254 -3.54 8.54 23.90
C SER A 254 -2.96 8.29 22.51
N LEU A 255 -2.94 9.34 21.67
CA LEU A 255 -2.30 9.29 20.35
C LEU A 255 -0.78 9.07 20.44
N THR A 256 -0.13 9.73 21.40
CA THR A 256 1.32 9.58 21.62
C THR A 256 1.66 8.19 22.13
N ASP A 257 0.88 7.67 23.07
CA ASP A 257 1.11 6.36 23.71
C ASP A 257 0.77 5.18 22.76
N ALA A 258 -0.04 5.43 21.72
CA ALA A 258 -0.35 4.46 20.67
C ALA A 258 0.78 4.30 19.63
N LEU A 259 1.56 5.33 19.39
CA LEU A 259 2.52 5.40 18.29
C LEU A 259 3.59 4.28 18.29
N PRO A 260 4.15 3.82 19.43
CA PRO A 260 5.12 2.74 19.43
C PRO A 260 4.61 1.45 18.80
N GLU A 261 3.36 1.07 19.05
CA GLU A 261 2.75 -0.15 18.50
C GLU A 261 2.54 -0.03 16.98
N VAL A 262 2.01 1.11 16.54
CA VAL A 262 1.84 1.41 15.11
C VAL A 262 3.17 1.36 14.37
N SER A 263 4.20 1.98 14.94
CA SER A 263 5.54 2.00 14.37
C SER A 263 6.15 0.61 14.28
N LYS A 264 5.96 -0.22 15.32
CA LYS A 264 6.44 -1.60 15.33
C LYS A 264 5.78 -2.43 14.25
N GLN A 265 4.44 -2.39 14.18
CA GLN A 265 3.70 -3.11 13.14
C GLN A 265 4.13 -2.69 11.74
N ARG A 266 4.33 -1.37 11.51
CA ARG A 266 4.77 -0.91 10.18
C ARG A 266 6.20 -1.36 9.84
N VAL A 267 7.11 -1.44 10.82
CA VAL A 267 8.45 -2.02 10.62
C VAL A 267 8.35 -3.51 10.27
N ASP A 268 7.50 -4.27 10.96
CA ASP A 268 7.29 -5.69 10.67
C ASP A 268 6.72 -5.89 9.25
N GLU A 269 5.74 -5.06 8.83
CA GLU A 269 5.20 -5.06 7.46
C GLU A 269 6.31 -4.80 6.42
N VAL A 270 7.14 -3.76 6.63
CA VAL A 270 8.25 -3.44 5.72
C VAL A 270 9.30 -4.55 5.68
N CYS A 271 9.60 -5.20 6.80
CA CYS A 271 10.49 -6.35 6.82
C CYS A 271 9.93 -7.54 6.02
N ASN A 272 8.61 -7.73 6.03
CA ASN A 272 7.95 -8.75 5.20
C ASN A 272 7.95 -8.37 3.71
N GLU A 273 7.77 -7.08 3.40
CA GLU A 273 7.80 -6.55 2.03
C GLU A 273 9.22 -6.55 1.43
N TYR A 274 10.25 -6.30 2.26
CA TYR A 274 11.66 -6.19 1.90
C TYR A 274 12.56 -6.98 2.87
N PRO A 275 12.51 -8.32 2.83
CA PRO A 275 13.25 -9.17 3.78
C PRO A 275 14.76 -8.94 3.76
N GLU A 276 15.30 -8.51 2.60
CA GLU A 276 16.72 -8.17 2.45
C GLU A 276 17.17 -6.94 3.27
N LEU A 277 16.22 -6.10 3.70
CA LEU A 277 16.48 -4.92 4.53
C LEU A 277 16.40 -5.21 6.02
N GLU A 278 15.75 -6.30 6.44
CA GLU A 278 15.48 -6.63 7.85
C GLU A 278 16.76 -6.61 8.70
N ALA A 279 17.82 -7.28 8.23
CA ALA A 279 19.09 -7.34 8.97
C ALA A 279 19.75 -5.96 9.13
N LEU A 280 19.58 -5.06 8.15
CA LEU A 280 20.09 -3.70 8.19
C LEU A 280 19.26 -2.81 9.10
N LEU A 281 17.94 -2.94 9.05
CA LEU A 281 17.01 -2.21 9.91
C LEU A 281 17.23 -2.54 11.38
N LYS A 282 17.41 -3.82 11.73
CA LYS A 282 17.71 -4.26 13.10
C LYS A 282 19.00 -3.62 13.67
N LYS A 283 20.00 -3.36 12.82
CA LYS A 283 21.25 -2.70 13.25
C LYS A 283 21.09 -1.20 13.54
N LEU A 284 19.98 -0.57 13.17
CA LEU A 284 19.72 0.85 13.47
C LEU A 284 19.22 1.09 14.90
N ARG A 285 18.97 0.03 15.66
CA ARG A 285 18.49 0.14 17.04
C ARG A 285 19.45 0.93 17.91
N GLY A 286 18.93 1.92 18.63
CA GLY A 286 19.72 2.83 19.47
C GLY A 286 20.32 4.03 18.75
N GLU A 287 20.24 4.06 17.44
CA GLU A 287 20.77 5.15 16.62
C GLU A 287 19.86 6.38 16.63
N ARG A 288 20.37 7.52 16.16
CA ARG A 288 19.64 8.79 16.09
C ARG A 288 19.46 9.29 14.68
N SER A 289 18.21 9.63 14.33
CA SER A 289 17.88 10.29 13.06
C SER A 289 17.98 11.82 13.18
N PRO A 290 18.55 12.56 12.20
CA PRO A 290 19.19 12.06 10.96
C PRO A 290 20.53 11.39 11.21
N ILE A 291 20.89 10.44 10.33
CA ILE A 291 22.11 9.64 10.38
C ILE A 291 22.96 9.90 9.12
N ASP A 292 24.28 10.02 9.26
CA ASP A 292 25.16 10.24 8.12
C ASP A 292 25.67 8.93 7.50
N GLU A 293 26.09 9.03 6.24
CA GLU A 293 26.56 7.89 5.46
C GLU A 293 27.78 7.19 6.09
N LYS A 294 28.67 7.94 6.76
CA LYS A 294 29.84 7.38 7.43
C LYS A 294 29.42 6.52 8.63
N GLN A 295 28.40 6.97 9.38
CA GLN A 295 27.83 6.18 10.47
C GLN A 295 27.15 4.92 9.94
N LEU A 296 26.34 5.02 8.87
CA LEU A 296 25.70 3.86 8.22
C LEU A 296 26.72 2.85 7.71
N THR A 297 27.84 3.33 7.11
CA THR A 297 28.96 2.47 6.70
C THR A 297 29.52 1.64 7.86
N LYS A 298 29.66 2.25 9.03
CA LYS A 298 30.17 1.55 10.23
C LYS A 298 29.16 0.56 10.78
N ILE A 299 27.89 0.97 10.91
CA ILE A 299 26.81 0.16 11.49
C ILE A 299 26.54 -1.08 10.64
N TRP A 300 26.44 -0.89 9.34
CA TRP A 300 26.14 -1.97 8.40
C TRP A 300 27.35 -2.77 7.97
N ASN A 301 28.56 -2.21 8.12
CA ASN A 301 29.84 -2.76 7.61
C ASN A 301 29.79 -2.99 6.09
N ILE A 302 29.22 -2.03 5.34
CA ILE A 302 29.06 -2.06 3.88
C ILE A 302 29.63 -0.76 3.31
N LYS A 303 30.30 -0.81 2.14
CA LYS A 303 30.93 0.34 1.49
C LYS A 303 30.68 0.38 -0.01
N GLY A 304 30.92 1.55 -0.61
CA GLY A 304 30.92 1.74 -2.06
C GLY A 304 29.57 1.45 -2.71
N THR A 305 29.58 0.80 -3.85
CA THR A 305 28.39 0.52 -4.67
C THR A 305 27.33 -0.29 -3.92
N LYS A 306 27.75 -1.21 -3.05
CA LYS A 306 26.82 -2.00 -2.22
C LYS A 306 26.10 -1.12 -1.20
N LEU A 307 26.77 -0.15 -0.59
CA LEU A 307 26.13 0.81 0.32
C LEU A 307 25.13 1.67 -0.44
N ASN A 308 25.50 2.21 -1.60
CA ASN A 308 24.60 3.03 -2.42
C ASN A 308 23.33 2.26 -2.82
N ALA A 309 23.47 0.99 -3.22
CA ALA A 309 22.32 0.15 -3.54
C ALA A 309 21.37 -0.02 -2.34
N ARG A 310 21.91 -0.30 -1.14
CA ARG A 310 21.11 -0.44 0.07
C ARG A 310 20.45 0.86 0.53
N LEU A 311 21.14 1.99 0.37
CA LEU A 311 20.58 3.31 0.65
C LEU A 311 19.41 3.63 -0.30
N GLN A 312 19.55 3.30 -1.58
CA GLN A 312 18.49 3.49 -2.56
C GLN A 312 17.28 2.61 -2.23
N GLU A 313 17.50 1.35 -1.88
CA GLU A 313 16.41 0.45 -1.43
C GLU A 313 15.67 0.99 -0.20
N MET A 314 16.38 1.57 0.78
CA MET A 314 15.77 2.22 1.94
C MET A 314 14.95 3.46 1.57
N ILE A 315 15.38 4.20 0.54
CA ILE A 315 14.64 5.35 0.00
C ILE A 315 13.40 4.86 -0.75
N ASP A 316 13.54 3.86 -1.62
CA ASP A 316 12.44 3.28 -2.40
C ASP A 316 11.37 2.66 -1.49
N ALA A 317 11.78 2.04 -0.38
CA ALA A 317 10.88 1.51 0.65
C ALA A 317 10.24 2.60 1.53
N GLY A 318 10.49 3.88 1.28
CA GLY A 318 9.93 4.99 2.04
C GLY A 318 10.44 5.12 3.49
N ILE A 319 11.56 4.45 3.83
CA ILE A 319 12.13 4.50 5.18
C ILE A 319 13.05 5.70 5.35
N PHE A 320 13.93 5.91 4.37
CA PHE A 320 14.91 6.98 4.37
C PHE A 320 14.56 8.08 3.38
N LYS A 321 14.91 9.32 3.76
CA LYS A 321 14.91 10.48 2.87
C LYS A 321 16.26 11.16 2.98
N GLU A 322 16.87 11.50 1.86
CA GLU A 322 18.09 12.30 1.88
C GLU A 322 17.80 13.67 2.49
N TYR A 323 18.57 14.02 3.51
CA TYR A 323 18.36 15.20 4.29
C TYR A 323 19.28 16.33 3.80
N SER A 324 18.70 17.32 3.13
CA SER A 324 19.41 18.53 2.74
C SER A 324 19.76 19.35 3.97
N ARG A 325 21.03 19.41 4.34
CA ARG A 325 21.51 20.22 5.46
C ARG A 325 21.51 21.72 5.13
N ARG A 326 21.20 22.53 6.12
CA ARG A 326 21.43 23.99 6.06
C ARG A 326 22.93 24.28 5.91
N LYS A 327 23.26 25.45 5.33
CA LYS A 327 24.51 25.97 4.77
C LYS A 327 25.87 25.73 5.47
N ASN A 328 25.99 25.02 6.58
CA ASN A 328 27.24 24.98 7.40
C ASN A 328 27.85 23.58 7.57
N VAL A 329 27.62 22.63 6.67
CA VAL A 329 28.24 21.30 6.73
C VAL A 329 28.87 20.99 5.38
N SER A 330 30.07 20.38 5.42
CA SER A 330 30.81 19.97 4.22
C SER A 330 29.88 19.31 3.21
N PRO A 331 29.92 19.71 1.93
CA PRO A 331 29.04 19.17 0.87
C PRO A 331 29.22 17.68 0.61
N ASP A 332 30.27 17.07 1.15
CA ASP A 332 30.70 15.72 0.79
C ASP A 332 30.07 14.59 1.63
N VAL A 333 29.18 14.87 2.59
CA VAL A 333 28.58 13.82 3.44
C VAL A 333 27.08 13.81 3.31
N ARG A 334 26.55 12.78 2.65
CA ARG A 334 25.10 12.54 2.58
C ARG A 334 24.56 12.17 3.95
N VAL A 335 23.39 12.69 4.27
CA VAL A 335 22.71 12.47 5.53
C VAL A 335 21.28 12.04 5.24
N TYR A 336 20.80 11.08 5.99
CA TYR A 336 19.48 10.49 5.80
C TYR A 336 18.61 10.69 7.04
N SER A 337 17.40 11.18 6.85
CA SER A 337 16.37 11.17 7.89
C SER A 337 15.53 9.92 7.76
N VAL A 338 15.19 9.32 8.89
CA VAL A 338 14.22 8.23 8.99
C VAL A 338 12.85 8.84 9.22
N ALA A 339 11.82 8.35 8.51
CA ALA A 339 10.45 8.81 8.71
C ALA A 339 9.97 8.50 10.14
N GLU A 340 9.17 9.42 10.72
CA GLU A 340 8.72 9.28 12.11
C GLU A 340 7.90 8.01 12.35
N LEU A 341 7.22 7.54 11.32
CA LEU A 341 6.47 6.29 11.33
C LEU A 341 7.33 5.09 11.74
N TYR A 342 8.61 5.07 11.42
CA TYR A 342 9.50 3.92 11.70
C TYR A 342 10.35 4.06 12.95
N LEU A 343 10.51 5.26 13.51
CA LEU A 343 11.49 5.53 14.55
C LEU A 343 11.33 4.63 15.79
N TYR A 344 10.11 4.52 16.32
CA TYR A 344 9.86 3.72 17.53
C TYR A 344 10.05 2.22 17.26
N GLY A 345 9.53 1.71 16.16
CA GLY A 345 9.65 0.30 15.78
C GLY A 345 11.10 -0.12 15.55
N LEU A 346 11.93 0.78 15.00
CA LEU A 346 13.37 0.58 14.84
C LEU A 346 14.17 0.81 16.14
N GLY A 347 13.53 1.28 17.22
CA GLY A 347 14.23 1.66 18.45
C GLY A 347 15.17 2.85 18.27
N MET A 348 14.87 3.73 17.32
CA MET A 348 15.63 4.96 17.03
C MET A 348 15.02 6.18 17.74
N THR A 349 15.83 7.23 17.90
CA THR A 349 15.39 8.51 18.44
C THR A 349 15.73 9.66 17.51
N ARG A 350 15.07 10.82 17.69
CA ARG A 350 15.44 12.04 16.97
C ARG A 350 16.59 12.77 17.65
N LYS A 351 17.52 13.32 16.86
CA LYS A 351 18.51 14.29 17.36
C LYS A 351 17.76 15.53 17.89
N GLY A 352 17.99 15.90 19.14
CA GLY A 352 17.34 17.05 19.79
C GLY A 352 16.05 16.73 20.56
N GLN A 353 15.56 15.49 20.55
CA GLN A 353 14.60 15.02 21.56
C GLN A 353 15.37 14.63 22.82
N ARG A 354 15.10 15.33 23.92
CA ARG A 354 15.49 14.94 25.29
C ARG A 354 14.36 14.17 25.95
#